data_e7b6704aa1c0bf9878958fe20cc23923
#
_entry.id   e7b6704aa1c0bf9878958fe20cc23923
#
_cell.length_a   1.000
_cell.length_b   1.000
_cell.length_c   1.000
_cell.angle_alpha   90.00
_cell.angle_beta   90.00
_cell.angle_gamma   90.00
#
_symmetry.space_group_name_H-M   'P 1'
#
loop_
_entity.id
_entity.type
_entity.pdbx_description
1 polymer ?
#
loop_
_entity_poly.entity_id
_entity_poly.type
_entity_poly.pdbx_seq_one_letter_code
_entity_poly.pdbx_strand_id
1 'polypeptide(L)'
;MRKREKAIYIAAVAAATALFTVTNKPSLHPHAPEGQATDTVDSVVPYFRISAYDSIFQRYADTIGWDWKMLAAVAYVESKFDTGAVSGVGAQGLMQMMPQTARAMGIPQGMERDPGESVRAAVQYFRYLNRLFRRVPESERIHFILASYNAGYGHIFDAMRLAEKYGLRRNVWNGNVETFLRLKNDSIYYTDSVCRNGKFTGTETTLFVRKVQHKYSEYCLREERFWETHRDTTHYIASHTVSTDTIAP
;
A
#
# COMPACT_ATOMS: atom_id res chain seq x y z
N MET A 1 5.71 35.57 -6.27
CA MET A 1 4.26 35.37 -6.58
C MET A 1 3.40 36.26 -5.67
N ARG A 2 2.57 37.13 -6.24
CA ARG A 2 1.67 38.03 -5.49
C ARG A 2 0.55 37.19 -4.83
N LYS A 3 -0.02 37.67 -3.70
CA LYS A 3 -1.11 37.00 -2.98
C LYS A 3 -2.28 36.55 -3.87
N ARG A 4 -2.58 37.30 -4.93
CA ARG A 4 -3.64 36.96 -5.91
C ARG A 4 -3.29 35.79 -6.80
N GLU A 5 -2.03 35.62 -7.21
CA GLU A 5 -1.59 34.45 -8.02
C GLU A 5 -1.57 33.18 -7.21
N LYS A 6 -1.27 33.27 -5.90
CA LYS A 6 -1.39 32.13 -4.96
C LYS A 6 -2.83 31.66 -4.82
N ALA A 7 -3.79 32.59 -4.74
CA ALA A 7 -5.21 32.26 -4.66
C ALA A 7 -5.75 31.61 -5.94
N ILE A 8 -5.29 32.04 -7.12
CA ILE A 8 -5.68 31.48 -8.41
C ILE A 8 -5.11 30.07 -8.58
N TYR A 9 -3.86 29.82 -8.15
CA TYR A 9 -3.23 28.49 -8.20
C TYR A 9 -3.92 27.50 -7.26
N ILE A 10 -4.31 27.94 -6.07
CA ILE A 10 -5.07 27.12 -5.09
C ILE A 10 -6.47 26.79 -5.63
N ALA A 11 -7.15 27.74 -6.27
CA ALA A 11 -8.47 27.54 -6.88
C ALA A 11 -8.43 26.58 -8.08
N ALA A 12 -7.39 26.62 -8.92
CA ALA A 12 -7.23 25.74 -10.07
C ALA A 12 -6.96 24.28 -9.68
N VAL A 13 -6.31 24.04 -8.53
CA VAL A 13 -6.03 22.68 -8.02
C VAL A 13 -7.29 22.07 -7.40
N ALA A 14 -8.18 22.86 -6.82
CA ALA A 14 -9.41 22.37 -6.19
C ALA A 14 -10.47 21.85 -7.19
N ALA A 15 -10.38 22.26 -8.47
CA ALA A 15 -11.37 21.89 -9.50
C ALA A 15 -11.10 20.51 -10.16
N ALA A 16 -9.95 19.89 -9.92
CA ALA A 16 -9.52 18.65 -10.58
C ALA A 16 -9.80 17.35 -9.77
N THR A 17 -10.52 17.43 -8.65
CA THR A 17 -10.76 16.29 -7.76
C THR A 17 -12.20 15.82 -7.77
N ALA A 18 -12.59 15.11 -8.82
CA ALA A 18 -13.77 14.26 -8.77
C ALA A 18 -13.39 12.80 -9.06
N LEU A 19 -13.79 11.92 -8.17
CA LEU A 19 -13.85 10.46 -8.22
C LEU A 19 -12.54 9.66 -8.08
N PHE A 20 -12.28 9.24 -6.84
CA PHE A 20 -11.86 7.86 -6.54
C PHE A 20 -12.11 7.58 -5.04
N THR A 21 -13.27 7.05 -4.71
CA THR A 21 -13.53 6.45 -3.40
C THR A 21 -13.19 4.96 -3.50
N VAL A 22 -12.07 4.56 -2.91
CA VAL A 22 -11.77 3.14 -2.67
C VAL A 22 -12.62 2.69 -1.50
N THR A 23 -13.64 1.90 -1.76
CA THR A 23 -14.38 1.20 -0.70
C THR A 23 -13.57 -0.01 -0.27
N ASN A 24 -13.03 0.04 0.94
CA ASN A 24 -12.37 -1.10 1.59
C ASN A 24 -13.48 -2.10 1.99
N LYS A 25 -13.78 -3.08 1.11
CA LYS A 25 -14.56 -4.26 1.50
C LYS A 25 -13.59 -5.33 1.96
N PRO A 26 -13.75 -5.92 3.15
CA PRO A 26 -13.00 -7.10 3.51
C PRO A 26 -13.35 -8.25 2.55
N SER A 27 -12.37 -8.81 1.88
CA SER A 27 -12.55 -10.00 1.06
C SER A 27 -12.71 -11.22 1.97
N LEU A 28 -13.94 -11.75 2.05
CA LEU A 28 -14.20 -13.06 2.63
C LEU A 28 -13.78 -14.12 1.59
N HIS A 29 -12.56 -14.60 1.70
CA HIS A 29 -12.11 -15.78 0.96
C HIS A 29 -11.67 -16.87 1.94
N PRO A 30 -12.09 -18.13 1.72
CA PRO A 30 -11.68 -19.23 2.59
C PRO A 30 -10.19 -19.53 2.44
N HIS A 31 -9.50 -19.69 3.57
CA HIS A 31 -8.12 -20.15 3.63
C HIS A 31 -8.00 -21.55 3.01
N ALA A 32 -7.00 -21.73 2.15
CA ALA A 32 -6.63 -23.05 1.69
C ALA A 32 -6.00 -23.86 2.85
N PRO A 33 -6.41 -25.12 3.07
CA PRO A 33 -5.83 -25.96 4.12
C PRO A 33 -4.42 -26.42 3.73
N GLU A 34 -3.50 -26.38 4.70
CA GLU A 34 -2.22 -27.09 4.61
C GLU A 34 -2.52 -28.62 4.69
N GLY A 35 -2.47 -29.31 3.56
CA GLY A 35 -2.73 -30.74 3.47
C GLY A 35 -1.61 -31.46 2.74
N GLN A 36 -1.16 -32.57 3.33
CA GLN A 36 -0.19 -33.54 2.81
C GLN A 36 -0.62 -34.09 1.44
N ALA A 37 0.35 -34.21 0.53
CA ALA A 37 0.15 -34.86 -0.78
C ALA A 37 -0.26 -36.32 -0.62
N THR A 38 -1.47 -36.65 -1.06
CA THR A 38 -1.87 -38.00 -1.43
C THR A 38 -2.35 -37.98 -2.88
N ASP A 39 -1.73 -38.80 -3.71
CA ASP A 39 -2.05 -38.97 -5.13
C ASP A 39 -3.51 -39.47 -5.29
N THR A 40 -4.42 -38.54 -5.58
CA THR A 40 -5.73 -38.85 -6.16
C THR A 40 -6.15 -37.68 -7.02
N VAL A 41 -6.51 -37.96 -8.27
CA VAL A 41 -7.06 -37.12 -9.36
C VAL A 41 -7.23 -35.63 -8.98
N ASP A 42 -6.21 -34.85 -9.34
CA ASP A 42 -6.11 -33.43 -9.08
C ASP A 42 -7.27 -32.65 -9.77
N SER A 43 -8.33 -32.40 -9.05
CA SER A 43 -9.21 -31.28 -9.38
C SER A 43 -8.44 -30.01 -9.05
N VAL A 44 -7.67 -29.49 -10.01
CA VAL A 44 -6.88 -28.25 -9.85
C VAL A 44 -7.84 -27.11 -9.60
N VAL A 45 -8.05 -26.78 -8.33
CA VAL A 45 -8.80 -25.56 -7.96
C VAL A 45 -8.06 -24.38 -8.55
N PRO A 46 -8.71 -23.58 -9.44
CA PRO A 46 -8.06 -22.44 -10.03
C PRO A 46 -7.61 -21.47 -8.93
N TYR A 47 -6.34 -21.08 -8.97
CA TYR A 47 -5.72 -20.19 -7.98
C TYR A 47 -5.22 -18.90 -8.64
N PHE A 48 -5.74 -17.76 -8.21
CA PHE A 48 -5.28 -16.45 -8.67
C PHE A 48 -3.89 -16.13 -8.12
N ARG A 49 -2.97 -15.73 -9.01
CA ARG A 49 -1.58 -15.46 -8.63
C ARG A 49 -1.08 -14.12 -9.20
N ILE A 50 -0.39 -13.36 -8.36
CA ILE A 50 0.32 -12.12 -8.71
C ILE A 50 1.84 -12.37 -8.75
N SER A 51 2.38 -13.03 -7.72
CA SER A 51 3.81 -13.24 -7.53
C SER A 51 4.11 -14.57 -6.82
N ALA A 52 5.39 -14.88 -6.65
CA ALA A 52 5.83 -16.02 -5.82
C ALA A 52 5.64 -15.76 -4.31
N TYR A 53 5.30 -14.53 -3.90
CA TYR A 53 5.24 -14.10 -2.51
C TYR A 53 3.82 -13.89 -1.99
N ASP A 54 2.81 -14.29 -2.76
CA ASP A 54 1.41 -14.02 -2.44
C ASP A 54 0.99 -14.58 -1.08
N SER A 55 1.43 -15.80 -0.72
CA SER A 55 1.15 -16.39 0.60
C SER A 55 1.75 -15.58 1.75
N ILE A 56 2.91 -14.96 1.54
CA ILE A 56 3.53 -14.06 2.51
C ILE A 56 2.70 -12.78 2.64
N PHE A 57 2.28 -12.19 1.54
CA PHE A 57 1.43 -10.99 1.56
C PHE A 57 0.09 -11.27 2.24
N GLN A 58 -0.57 -12.38 1.92
CA GLN A 58 -1.84 -12.79 2.55
C GLN A 58 -1.68 -12.91 4.07
N ARG A 59 -0.69 -13.70 4.53
CA ARG A 59 -0.41 -13.91 5.97
C ARG A 59 -0.24 -12.59 6.74
N TYR A 60 0.47 -11.62 6.19
CA TYR A 60 0.76 -10.38 6.91
C TYR A 60 -0.31 -9.30 6.73
N ALA A 61 -1.01 -9.25 5.61
CA ALA A 61 -2.06 -8.28 5.34
C ALA A 61 -3.21 -8.39 6.33
N ASP A 62 -3.63 -9.62 6.68
CA ASP A 62 -4.68 -9.89 7.67
C ASP A 62 -4.36 -9.26 9.03
N THR A 63 -3.09 -9.20 9.40
CA THR A 63 -2.66 -8.64 10.70
C THR A 63 -2.89 -7.14 10.84
N ILE A 64 -3.14 -6.43 9.73
CA ILE A 64 -3.40 -4.99 9.68
C ILE A 64 -4.73 -4.64 9.01
N GLY A 65 -5.53 -5.66 8.65
CA GLY A 65 -6.82 -5.47 7.99
C GLY A 65 -6.73 -4.90 6.58
N TRP A 66 -5.64 -5.17 5.87
CA TRP A 66 -5.45 -4.75 4.48
C TRP A 66 -5.74 -5.89 3.51
N ASP A 67 -6.17 -5.52 2.31
CA ASP A 67 -6.13 -6.45 1.18
C ASP A 67 -4.66 -6.77 0.83
N TRP A 68 -4.31 -8.05 0.75
CA TRP A 68 -2.96 -8.51 0.46
C TRP A 68 -2.41 -7.98 -0.87
N LYS A 69 -3.29 -7.70 -1.84
CA LYS A 69 -2.93 -7.09 -3.12
C LYS A 69 -2.34 -5.68 -2.96
N MET A 70 -2.69 -4.98 -1.88
CA MET A 70 -2.05 -3.69 -1.55
C MET A 70 -0.58 -3.88 -1.16
N LEU A 71 -0.25 -4.91 -0.37
CA LEU A 71 1.15 -5.24 -0.05
C LEU A 71 1.91 -5.68 -1.31
N ALA A 72 1.30 -6.50 -2.16
CA ALA A 72 1.87 -6.89 -3.44
C ALA A 72 2.11 -5.67 -4.35
N ALA A 73 1.20 -4.70 -4.37
CA ALA A 73 1.36 -3.46 -5.15
C ALA A 73 2.54 -2.61 -4.64
N VAL A 74 2.70 -2.48 -3.31
CA VAL A 74 3.88 -1.81 -2.72
C VAL A 74 5.16 -2.53 -3.13
N ALA A 75 5.26 -3.85 -2.92
CA ALA A 75 6.44 -4.64 -3.27
C ALA A 75 6.79 -4.52 -4.76
N TYR A 76 5.79 -4.54 -5.64
CA TYR A 76 6.02 -4.35 -7.07
C TYR A 76 6.58 -2.97 -7.39
N VAL A 77 6.05 -1.91 -6.78
CA VAL A 77 6.52 -0.55 -7.05
C VAL A 77 7.91 -0.33 -6.49
N GLU A 78 8.23 -0.92 -5.33
CA GLU A 78 9.52 -0.81 -4.65
C GLU A 78 10.63 -1.59 -5.36
N SER A 79 10.42 -2.87 -5.66
CA SER A 79 11.48 -3.76 -6.14
C SER A 79 11.15 -4.57 -7.38
N LYS A 80 9.93 -4.52 -7.94
CA LYS A 80 9.43 -5.46 -8.94
C LYS A 80 9.47 -6.92 -8.47
N PHE A 81 9.30 -7.13 -7.18
CA PHE A 81 9.46 -8.42 -6.51
C PHE A 81 10.89 -8.96 -6.47
N ASP A 82 11.89 -8.13 -6.68
CA ASP A 82 13.30 -8.52 -6.55
C ASP A 82 13.77 -8.42 -5.09
N THR A 83 14.03 -9.56 -4.48
CA THR A 83 14.54 -9.65 -3.09
C THR A 83 15.99 -9.22 -2.97
N GLY A 84 16.75 -9.24 -4.08
CA GLY A 84 18.13 -8.78 -4.15
C GLY A 84 18.28 -7.27 -4.35
N ALA A 85 17.19 -6.55 -4.62
CA ALA A 85 17.24 -5.13 -4.97
C ALA A 85 17.87 -4.27 -3.86
N VAL A 86 18.75 -3.37 -4.29
CA VAL A 86 19.37 -2.34 -3.44
C VAL A 86 19.29 -1.01 -4.15
N SER A 87 18.67 0.00 -3.51
CA SER A 87 18.58 1.34 -4.08
C SER A 87 19.89 2.12 -3.92
N GLY A 88 20.05 3.20 -4.71
CA GLY A 88 21.20 4.10 -4.61
C GLY A 88 21.38 4.77 -3.24
N VAL A 89 20.32 4.82 -2.41
CA VAL A 89 20.35 5.34 -1.03
C VAL A 89 20.43 4.23 0.02
N GLY A 90 20.54 2.97 -0.40
CA GLY A 90 20.75 1.83 0.48
C GLY A 90 19.49 1.15 1.02
N ALA A 91 18.30 1.43 0.47
CA ALA A 91 17.11 0.64 0.77
C ALA A 91 17.25 -0.77 0.18
N GLN A 92 16.75 -1.81 0.87
CA GLN A 92 17.05 -3.20 0.54
C GLN A 92 15.82 -4.10 0.52
N GLY A 93 15.91 -5.14 -0.32
CA GLY A 93 14.99 -6.27 -0.35
C GLY A 93 13.65 -5.99 -1.00
N LEU A 94 12.73 -6.93 -0.83
CA LEU A 94 11.41 -6.95 -1.48
C LEU A 94 10.60 -5.67 -1.25
N MET A 95 10.65 -5.13 -0.04
CA MET A 95 9.89 -3.95 0.39
C MET A 95 10.75 -2.68 0.44
N GLN A 96 12.00 -2.71 -0.02
CA GLN A 96 12.93 -1.57 -0.06
C GLN A 96 12.99 -0.77 1.25
N MET A 97 13.20 -1.47 2.36
CA MET A 97 13.34 -0.80 3.65
C MET A 97 14.75 -0.26 3.86
N MET A 98 14.84 0.96 4.39
CA MET A 98 16.12 1.50 4.85
C MET A 98 16.65 0.68 6.02
N PRO A 99 17.97 0.35 6.08
CA PRO A 99 18.55 -0.52 7.12
C PRO A 99 18.24 -0.06 8.54
N GLN A 100 18.20 1.24 8.79
CA GLN A 100 17.85 1.78 10.11
C GLN A 100 16.39 1.49 10.47
N THR A 101 15.46 1.68 9.52
CA THR A 101 14.04 1.38 9.72
C THR A 101 13.82 -0.12 9.88
N ALA A 102 14.49 -0.93 9.06
CA ALA A 102 14.44 -2.39 9.12
C ALA A 102 14.84 -2.90 10.52
N ARG A 103 15.95 -2.42 11.06
CA ARG A 103 16.39 -2.74 12.44
C ARG A 103 15.40 -2.28 13.48
N ALA A 104 14.86 -1.06 13.37
CA ALA A 104 13.84 -0.54 14.28
C ALA A 104 12.53 -1.37 14.25
N MET A 105 12.24 -2.01 13.11
CA MET A 105 11.12 -2.94 12.94
C MET A 105 11.50 -4.40 13.24
N GLY A 106 12.69 -4.63 13.78
CA GLY A 106 13.12 -5.92 14.32
C GLY A 106 13.59 -6.92 13.25
N ILE A 107 14.09 -6.46 12.09
CA ILE A 107 14.79 -7.35 11.16
C ILE A 107 16.16 -7.71 11.76
N PRO A 108 16.49 -9.00 11.91
CA PRO A 108 17.83 -9.42 12.29
C PRO A 108 18.86 -8.97 11.26
N GLN A 109 20.05 -8.62 11.73
CA GLN A 109 21.14 -8.24 10.83
C GLN A 109 21.45 -9.35 9.82
N GLY A 110 21.55 -9.00 8.54
CA GLY A 110 21.79 -9.93 7.44
C GLY A 110 20.51 -10.56 6.85
N MET A 111 19.34 -10.31 7.43
CA MET A 111 18.06 -10.83 6.97
C MET A 111 17.24 -9.78 6.17
N GLU A 112 17.86 -8.67 5.79
CA GLU A 112 17.19 -7.55 5.10
C GLU A 112 16.61 -7.96 3.74
N ARG A 113 17.16 -9.02 3.12
CA ARG A 113 16.74 -9.56 1.83
C ARG A 113 15.83 -10.78 1.94
N ASP A 114 15.61 -11.31 3.14
CA ASP A 114 14.62 -12.36 3.35
C ASP A 114 13.22 -11.81 3.07
N PRO A 115 12.44 -12.42 2.17
CA PRO A 115 11.14 -11.88 1.76
C PRO A 115 10.13 -11.87 2.91
N GLY A 116 10.14 -12.86 3.79
CA GLY A 116 9.25 -12.94 4.94
C GLY A 116 9.55 -11.84 5.96
N GLU A 117 10.84 -11.65 6.30
CA GLU A 117 11.29 -10.60 7.21
C GLU A 117 11.04 -9.20 6.63
N SER A 118 11.31 -9.01 5.33
CA SER A 118 11.07 -7.75 4.63
C SER A 118 9.59 -7.35 4.69
N VAL A 119 8.65 -8.26 4.38
CA VAL A 119 7.21 -8.00 4.46
C VAL A 119 6.75 -7.81 5.90
N ARG A 120 7.22 -8.66 6.84
CA ARG A 120 6.90 -8.54 8.27
C ARG A 120 7.25 -7.15 8.81
N ALA A 121 8.45 -6.67 8.53
CA ALA A 121 8.90 -5.37 9.02
C ALA A 121 8.15 -4.20 8.36
N ALA A 122 7.88 -4.29 7.05
CA ALA A 122 7.08 -3.28 6.36
C ALA A 122 5.67 -3.19 6.96
N VAL A 123 5.03 -4.32 7.26
CA VAL A 123 3.70 -4.37 7.90
C VAL A 123 3.74 -3.79 9.32
N GLN A 124 4.79 -4.05 10.10
CA GLN A 124 4.96 -3.40 11.41
C GLN A 124 5.09 -1.88 11.28
N TYR A 125 5.81 -1.41 10.25
CA TYR A 125 5.93 0.03 9.98
C TYR A 125 4.61 0.63 9.50
N PHE A 126 3.85 -0.04 8.65
CA PHE A 126 2.49 0.38 8.28
C PHE A 126 1.56 0.46 9.49
N ARG A 127 1.63 -0.50 10.41
CA ARG A 127 0.88 -0.48 11.68
C ARG A 127 1.26 0.73 12.53
N TYR A 128 2.54 1.04 12.62
CA TYR A 128 3.00 2.26 13.31
C TYR A 128 2.46 3.52 12.67
N LEU A 129 2.56 3.66 11.34
CA LEU A 129 2.06 4.81 10.58
C LEU A 129 0.52 4.93 10.70
N ASN A 130 -0.21 3.83 10.65
CA ASN A 130 -1.67 3.83 10.83
C ASN A 130 -2.08 4.40 12.19
N ARG A 131 -1.37 4.05 13.26
CA ARG A 131 -1.59 4.66 14.58
C ARG A 131 -1.26 6.15 14.59
N LEU A 132 -0.21 6.55 13.89
CA LEU A 132 0.24 7.93 13.81
C LEU A 132 -0.80 8.83 13.11
N PHE A 133 -1.43 8.29 12.06
CA PHE A 133 -2.48 8.99 11.29
C PHE A 133 -3.91 8.63 11.69
N ARG A 134 -4.15 8.12 12.92
CA ARG A 134 -5.49 7.70 13.39
C ARG A 134 -6.57 8.78 13.33
N ARG A 135 -6.18 10.08 13.31
CA ARG A 135 -7.09 11.23 13.19
C ARG A 135 -7.40 11.62 11.74
N VAL A 136 -6.74 11.02 10.77
CA VAL A 136 -7.05 11.15 9.35
C VAL A 136 -8.22 10.20 9.05
N PRO A 137 -9.25 10.62 8.29
CA PRO A 137 -10.35 9.73 7.87
C PRO A 137 -9.82 8.44 7.26
N GLU A 138 -10.50 7.33 7.50
CA GLU A 138 -10.04 6.02 7.06
C GLU A 138 -9.85 5.94 5.54
N SER A 139 -10.79 6.52 4.79
CA SER A 139 -10.75 6.62 3.33
C SER A 139 -9.53 7.39 2.78
N GLU A 140 -8.97 8.29 3.57
CA GLU A 140 -7.81 9.10 3.19
C GLU A 140 -6.48 8.52 3.70
N ARG A 141 -6.54 7.76 4.81
CA ARG A 141 -5.38 7.37 5.61
C ARG A 141 -4.33 6.57 4.86
N ILE A 142 -4.74 5.75 3.91
CA ILE A 142 -3.82 4.96 3.09
C ILE A 142 -2.82 5.83 2.33
N HIS A 143 -3.22 6.98 1.83
CA HIS A 143 -2.35 7.91 1.12
C HIS A 143 -1.24 8.44 2.03
N PHE A 144 -1.60 8.82 3.27
CA PHE A 144 -0.67 9.32 4.28
C PHE A 144 0.33 8.26 4.72
N ILE A 145 -0.13 7.01 4.85
CA ILE A 145 0.71 5.87 5.20
C ILE A 145 1.71 5.60 4.06
N LEU A 146 1.26 5.45 2.83
CA LEU A 146 2.11 5.20 1.67
C LEU A 146 3.13 6.34 1.45
N ALA A 147 2.66 7.59 1.53
CA ALA A 147 3.55 8.74 1.40
C ALA A 147 4.60 8.78 2.51
N SER A 148 4.22 8.44 3.76
CA SER A 148 5.14 8.40 4.89
C SER A 148 6.12 7.24 4.83
N TYR A 149 5.72 6.12 4.25
CA TYR A 149 6.59 4.98 4.00
C TYR A 149 7.74 5.37 3.08
N ASN A 150 7.43 6.08 2.00
CA ASN A 150 8.42 6.52 1.00
C ASN A 150 9.26 7.73 1.46
N ALA A 151 8.62 8.77 2.03
CA ALA A 151 9.26 10.06 2.35
C ALA A 151 9.67 10.23 3.81
N GLY A 152 9.15 9.38 4.70
CA GLY A 152 9.17 9.62 6.13
C GLY A 152 8.06 10.56 6.60
N TYR A 153 7.42 10.21 7.70
CA TYR A 153 6.24 10.90 8.23
C TYR A 153 6.47 12.39 8.61
N GLY A 154 7.73 12.77 8.88
CA GLY A 154 8.06 14.15 9.21
C GLY A 154 7.71 15.14 8.11
N HIS A 155 8.03 14.81 6.85
CA HIS A 155 7.69 15.63 5.70
C HIS A 155 6.19 15.68 5.43
N ILE A 156 5.48 14.59 5.72
CA ILE A 156 4.02 14.53 5.60
C ILE A 156 3.36 15.44 6.63
N PHE A 157 3.84 15.44 7.89
CA PHE A 157 3.34 16.37 8.91
C PHE A 157 3.62 17.83 8.57
N ASP A 158 4.76 18.14 7.95
CA ASP A 158 5.00 19.49 7.45
C ASP A 158 3.98 19.88 6.37
N ALA A 159 3.74 19.03 5.39
CA ALA A 159 2.76 19.25 4.34
C ALA A 159 1.33 19.41 4.90
N MET A 160 0.96 18.65 5.93
CA MET A 160 -0.32 18.79 6.64
C MET A 160 -0.45 20.16 7.32
N ARG A 161 0.61 20.64 7.98
CA ARG A 161 0.62 21.98 8.62
C ARG A 161 0.58 23.10 7.60
N LEU A 162 1.29 22.95 6.49
CA LEU A 162 1.22 23.90 5.38
C LEU A 162 -0.19 23.93 4.77
N ALA A 163 -0.80 22.78 4.50
CA ALA A 163 -2.17 22.71 3.99
C ALA A 163 -3.13 23.51 4.90
N GLU A 164 -3.10 23.26 6.20
CA GLU A 164 -3.91 23.97 7.19
C GLU A 164 -3.65 25.46 7.20
N LYS A 165 -2.37 25.89 7.22
CA LYS A 165 -1.98 27.28 7.23
C LYS A 165 -2.45 28.05 5.99
N TYR A 166 -2.49 27.38 4.84
CA TYR A 166 -2.89 27.97 3.56
C TYR A 166 -4.38 27.74 3.23
N GLY A 167 -5.20 27.32 4.22
CA GLY A 167 -6.66 27.21 4.09
C GLY A 167 -7.15 25.94 3.40
N LEU A 168 -6.29 24.92 3.28
CA LEU A 168 -6.67 23.59 2.77
C LEU A 168 -6.83 22.58 3.91
N ARG A 169 -7.46 21.43 3.60
CA ARG A 169 -7.74 20.40 4.60
C ARG A 169 -6.51 19.54 4.88
N ARG A 170 -5.99 19.62 6.11
CA ARG A 170 -4.81 18.89 6.57
C ARG A 170 -4.95 17.36 6.60
N ASN A 171 -6.19 16.86 6.52
CA ASN A 171 -6.53 15.45 6.63
C ASN A 171 -7.12 14.87 5.33
N VAL A 172 -6.95 15.58 4.20
CA VAL A 172 -7.31 15.16 2.85
C VAL A 172 -6.05 15.18 1.99
N TRP A 173 -5.84 14.09 1.25
CA TRP A 173 -4.62 13.94 0.45
C TRP A 173 -4.70 14.73 -0.86
N ASN A 174 -5.60 14.29 -1.76
CA ASN A 174 -5.68 14.83 -3.12
C ASN A 174 -5.98 16.33 -3.12
N GLY A 175 -5.15 17.09 -3.85
CA GLY A 175 -5.29 18.54 -4.00
C GLY A 175 -5.06 19.35 -2.71
N ASN A 176 -4.81 18.70 -1.56
CA ASN A 176 -4.58 19.33 -0.27
C ASN A 176 -3.15 19.07 0.22
N VAL A 177 -2.92 17.99 0.98
CA VAL A 177 -1.59 17.66 1.54
C VAL A 177 -0.59 17.29 0.44
N GLU A 178 -1.00 16.57 -0.57
CA GLU A 178 -0.19 16.26 -1.76
C GLU A 178 0.40 17.53 -2.38
N THR A 179 -0.40 18.58 -2.52
CA THR A 179 0.02 19.85 -3.10
C THR A 179 1.19 20.45 -2.33
N PHE A 180 1.07 20.52 -1.00
CA PHE A 180 2.13 21.11 -0.17
C PHE A 180 3.35 20.23 -0.02
N LEU A 181 3.19 18.89 -0.10
CA LEU A 181 4.35 18.01 -0.15
C LEU A 181 5.22 18.30 -1.39
N ARG A 182 4.60 18.53 -2.53
CA ARG A 182 5.30 18.93 -3.77
C ARG A 182 5.91 20.31 -3.69
N LEU A 183 5.19 21.28 -3.12
CA LEU A 183 5.64 22.66 -2.96
C LEU A 183 6.79 22.80 -1.94
N LYS A 184 7.04 21.82 -1.09
CA LYS A 184 8.18 21.82 -0.14
C LYS A 184 9.56 21.85 -0.79
N ASN A 185 9.65 21.75 -2.09
CA ASN A 185 10.89 22.00 -2.83
C ASN A 185 11.24 23.50 -2.90
N ASP A 186 10.25 24.41 -2.82
CA ASP A 186 10.44 25.85 -2.82
C ASP A 186 10.71 26.38 -1.40
N SER A 187 11.68 27.29 -1.28
CA SER A 187 12.08 27.89 -0.02
C SER A 187 10.95 28.62 0.70
N ILE A 188 10.00 29.19 -0.02
CA ILE A 188 8.81 29.84 0.55
C ILE A 188 8.04 28.88 1.48
N TYR A 189 8.04 27.59 1.17
CA TYR A 189 7.31 26.57 1.94
C TYR A 189 8.18 25.83 2.93
N TYR A 190 9.38 25.37 2.56
CA TYR A 190 10.18 24.58 3.49
C TYR A 190 10.83 25.41 4.61
N THR A 191 11.00 26.74 4.44
CA THR A 191 11.45 27.64 5.51
C THR A 191 10.29 28.23 6.31
N ASP A 192 9.05 27.91 5.97
CA ASP A 192 7.89 28.37 6.72
C ASP A 192 7.96 27.90 8.18
N SER A 193 7.55 28.76 9.11
CA SER A 193 7.62 28.54 10.55
C SER A 193 6.86 27.28 11.03
N VAL A 194 5.90 26.76 10.25
CA VAL A 194 5.19 25.52 10.57
C VAL A 194 5.96 24.27 10.14
N CYS A 195 6.99 24.39 9.30
CA CYS A 195 7.84 23.30 8.86
C CYS A 195 8.94 22.97 9.88
N ARG A 196 9.27 21.69 10.04
CA ARG A 196 10.27 21.20 10.98
C ARG A 196 11.34 20.31 10.32
N ASN A 197 11.11 19.86 9.08
CA ASN A 197 11.92 18.85 8.41
C ASN A 197 12.63 19.38 7.15
N GLY A 198 12.72 20.70 6.98
CA GLY A 198 13.47 21.33 5.91
C GLY A 198 12.97 21.04 4.49
N LYS A 199 13.85 21.26 3.50
CA LYS A 199 13.60 21.05 2.07
C LYS A 199 13.28 19.58 1.76
N PHE A 200 12.32 19.37 0.86
CA PHE A 200 11.95 18.03 0.38
C PHE A 200 11.36 18.10 -1.03
N THR A 201 11.77 17.18 -1.90
CA THR A 201 11.24 17.07 -3.26
C THR A 201 10.12 16.05 -3.28
N GLY A 202 8.89 16.47 -3.04
CA GLY A 202 7.72 15.59 -2.87
C GLY A 202 7.15 14.97 -4.14
N THR A 203 7.68 15.32 -5.33
CA THR A 203 7.16 14.82 -6.60
C THR A 203 7.25 13.30 -6.71
N GLU A 204 8.38 12.71 -6.35
CA GLU A 204 8.57 11.26 -6.42
C GLU A 204 7.67 10.51 -5.45
N THR A 205 7.49 11.04 -4.23
CA THR A 205 6.58 10.45 -3.24
C THR A 205 5.13 10.48 -3.71
N THR A 206 4.69 11.59 -4.31
CA THR A 206 3.32 11.66 -4.86
C THR A 206 3.12 10.72 -6.04
N LEU A 207 4.14 10.54 -6.88
CA LEU A 207 4.14 9.53 -7.94
C LEU A 207 4.15 8.09 -7.38
N PHE A 208 4.91 7.83 -6.32
CA PHE A 208 4.92 6.55 -5.64
C PHE A 208 3.51 6.17 -5.15
N VAL A 209 2.85 7.07 -4.42
CA VAL A 209 1.47 6.83 -3.95
C VAL A 209 0.53 6.48 -5.10
N ARG A 210 0.57 7.25 -6.21
CA ARG A 210 -0.26 6.98 -7.39
C ARG A 210 0.07 5.65 -8.06
N LYS A 211 1.36 5.32 -8.19
CA LYS A 211 1.80 4.04 -8.79
C LYS A 211 1.32 2.85 -7.97
N VAL A 212 1.42 2.92 -6.64
CA VAL A 212 0.92 1.85 -5.75
C VAL A 212 -0.58 1.68 -5.90
N GLN A 213 -1.35 2.76 -5.87
CA GLN A 213 -2.81 2.71 -6.02
C GLN A 213 -3.24 2.18 -7.39
N HIS A 214 -2.57 2.63 -8.46
CA HIS A 214 -2.83 2.13 -9.81
C HIS A 214 -2.56 0.62 -9.90
N LYS A 215 -1.43 0.17 -9.37
CA LYS A 215 -1.05 -1.25 -9.37
C LYS A 215 -2.01 -2.10 -8.53
N TYR A 216 -2.45 -1.60 -7.38
CA TYR A 216 -3.48 -2.24 -6.57
C TYR A 216 -4.80 -2.40 -7.34
N SER A 217 -5.29 -1.34 -7.98
CA SER A 217 -6.50 -1.40 -8.82
C SER A 217 -6.35 -2.38 -9.98
N GLU A 218 -5.18 -2.43 -10.63
CA GLU A 218 -4.88 -3.40 -11.68
C GLU A 218 -4.98 -4.84 -11.16
N TYR A 219 -4.45 -5.12 -9.96
CA TYR A 219 -4.51 -6.46 -9.36
C TYR A 219 -5.93 -6.86 -8.97
N CYS A 220 -6.74 -5.94 -8.45
CA CYS A 220 -8.15 -6.19 -8.18
C CYS A 220 -8.92 -6.56 -9.45
N LEU A 221 -8.76 -5.80 -10.54
CA LEU A 221 -9.39 -6.09 -11.82
C LEU A 221 -8.92 -7.41 -12.45
N ARG A 222 -7.65 -7.79 -12.26
CA ARG A 222 -7.13 -9.07 -12.73
C ARG A 222 -7.75 -10.24 -11.96
N GLU A 223 -7.92 -10.10 -10.64
CA GLU A 223 -8.58 -11.10 -9.82
C GLU A 223 -10.06 -11.27 -10.19
N GLU A 224 -10.79 -10.15 -10.36
CA GLU A 224 -12.19 -10.20 -10.82
C GLU A 224 -12.35 -10.98 -12.14
N ARG A 225 -11.54 -10.64 -13.16
CA ARG A 225 -11.56 -11.34 -14.45
C ARG A 225 -11.18 -12.81 -14.32
N PHE A 226 -10.21 -13.12 -13.47
CA PHE A 226 -9.82 -14.51 -13.23
C PHE A 226 -10.99 -15.32 -12.70
N TRP A 227 -11.72 -14.84 -11.69
CA TRP A 227 -12.87 -15.52 -11.12
C TRP A 227 -14.07 -15.55 -12.07
N GLU A 228 -14.30 -14.53 -12.87
CA GLU A 228 -15.31 -14.56 -13.93
C GLU A 228 -15.06 -15.69 -14.93
N THR A 229 -13.81 -15.85 -15.37
CA THR A 229 -13.42 -16.90 -16.34
C THR A 229 -13.51 -18.31 -15.74
N HIS A 230 -13.30 -18.47 -14.43
CA HIS A 230 -13.27 -19.79 -13.76
C HIS A 230 -14.52 -20.07 -12.93
N ARG A 231 -15.59 -19.31 -13.06
CA ARG A 231 -16.82 -19.44 -12.28
C ARG A 231 -17.44 -20.82 -12.38
N ASP A 232 -17.54 -21.37 -13.59
CA ASP A 232 -18.16 -22.68 -13.83
C ASP A 232 -17.34 -23.82 -13.25
N THR A 233 -16.01 -23.72 -13.30
CA THR A 233 -15.10 -24.73 -12.72
C THR A 233 -15.25 -24.78 -11.19
N THR A 234 -15.41 -23.65 -10.54
CA THR A 234 -15.59 -23.55 -9.07
C THR A 234 -16.94 -24.12 -8.64
N HIS A 235 -18.01 -23.90 -9.40
CA HIS A 235 -19.32 -24.50 -9.15
C HIS A 235 -19.32 -26.01 -9.33
N TYR A 236 -18.63 -26.52 -10.36
CA TYR A 236 -18.49 -27.97 -10.59
C TYR A 236 -17.79 -28.67 -9.42
N ILE A 237 -16.69 -28.11 -8.91
CA ILE A 237 -15.94 -28.68 -7.78
C ILE A 237 -16.79 -28.65 -6.51
N ALA A 238 -17.41 -27.53 -6.17
CA ALA A 238 -18.25 -27.38 -4.97
C ALA A 238 -19.44 -28.36 -4.97
N SER A 239 -20.03 -28.66 -6.13
CA SER A 239 -21.14 -29.60 -6.24
C SER A 239 -20.72 -31.09 -6.15
N HIS A 240 -19.44 -31.41 -6.37
CA HIS A 240 -18.94 -32.80 -6.36
C HIS A 240 -18.16 -33.16 -5.08
N THR A 241 -17.72 -32.19 -4.27
CA THR A 241 -17.07 -32.42 -2.96
C THR A 241 -18.06 -32.67 -1.83
N VAL A 242 -19.36 -32.37 -2.00
CA VAL A 242 -20.41 -32.59 -0.97
C VAL A 242 -20.95 -34.01 -0.97
N SER A 243 -20.57 -34.88 -1.93
CA SER A 243 -21.20 -36.19 -2.15
C SER A 243 -20.48 -37.38 -1.46
N THR A 244 -19.47 -37.20 -0.61
CA THR A 244 -18.71 -38.34 -0.02
C THR A 244 -19.03 -38.65 1.46
N ASP A 245 -19.96 -37.93 2.11
CA ASP A 245 -20.28 -38.15 3.53
C ASP A 245 -21.61 -38.88 3.76
N THR A 246 -21.95 -39.89 2.96
CA THR A 246 -23.10 -40.75 3.28
C THR A 246 -22.80 -42.19 2.90
N ILE A 247 -21.88 -42.84 3.62
CA ILE A 247 -21.85 -44.30 3.79
C ILE A 247 -21.45 -44.56 5.24
N ALA A 248 -22.42 -44.76 6.09
CA ALA A 248 -22.29 -45.49 7.33
C ALA A 248 -23.34 -46.57 7.38
N PRO A 249 -22.99 -47.78 7.82
CA PRO A 249 -23.89 -48.94 7.92
C PRO A 249 -24.88 -48.83 9.06
#